data_0fb32fe2d4c6e7483f49a049c280125a
#
_entry.id   0fb32fe2d4c6e7483f49a049c280125a
#
_cell.length_a   1.000
_cell.length_b   1.000
_cell.length_c   1.000
_cell.angle_alpha   90.00
_cell.angle_beta   90.00
_cell.angle_gamma   90.00
#
_symmetry.space_group_name_H-M   'P 1'
#
loop_
_entity.id
_entity.type
_entity.pdbx_description
1 polymer ?
#
loop_
_entity_poly.entity_id
_entity_poly.type
_entity_poly.pdbx_seq_one_letter_code
_entity_poly.pdbx_strand_id
1 'polypeptide(L)'
;MKKILLIEDEEIMIDLLQRKLTQEGYEISVTRDGEEGLKTMREVSPDLILLDIIMPKMGGFEVMEEMQKDKELKKIPVIIISNSGQPVEIDRAQKLGAKDWLIKIEFDPQEVVEKVKKLIG
;
A
#
# COMPACT_ATOMS: atom_id res chain seq x y z
N MET A 1 -5.44 -2.00 -17.94
CA MET A 1 -5.95 -2.04 -16.56
C MET A 1 -4.80 -1.72 -15.59
N LYS A 2 -5.00 -0.76 -14.71
CA LYS A 2 -3.99 -0.38 -13.72
C LYS A 2 -3.86 -1.47 -12.66
N LYS A 3 -2.64 -1.69 -12.21
CA LYS A 3 -2.31 -2.75 -11.23
C LYS A 3 -2.04 -2.17 -9.86
N ILE A 4 -2.67 -2.72 -8.84
CA ILE A 4 -2.45 -2.33 -7.45
C ILE A 4 -1.95 -3.54 -6.68
N LEU A 5 -0.88 -3.37 -5.91
CA LEU A 5 -0.40 -4.39 -4.99
C LEU A 5 -0.84 -4.00 -3.59
N LEU A 6 -1.60 -4.87 -2.95
CA LEU A 6 -2.04 -4.71 -1.57
C LEU A 6 -1.17 -5.60 -0.69
N ILE A 7 -0.43 -4.98 0.24
CA ILE A 7 0.42 -5.70 1.20
C ILE A 7 -0.22 -5.52 2.56
N GLU A 8 -0.92 -6.56 3.03
CA GLU A 8 -1.80 -6.51 4.19
C GLU A 8 -2.04 -7.92 4.70
N ASP A 9 -2.03 -8.14 6.01
CA ASP A 9 -2.26 -9.48 6.57
C ASP A 9 -3.64 -9.69 7.22
N GLU A 10 -4.43 -8.63 7.39
CA GLU A 10 -5.80 -8.75 7.93
C GLU A 10 -6.78 -9.17 6.85
N GLU A 11 -7.36 -10.35 6.97
CA GLU A 11 -8.27 -10.91 5.96
C GLU A 11 -9.50 -10.02 5.69
N ILE A 12 -10.05 -9.40 6.73
CA ILE A 12 -11.23 -8.53 6.57
C ILE A 12 -10.86 -7.31 5.69
N MET A 13 -9.70 -6.72 5.94
CA MET A 13 -9.24 -5.56 5.19
C MET A 13 -8.90 -5.94 3.74
N ILE A 14 -8.25 -7.08 3.55
CA ILE A 14 -7.93 -7.60 2.22
C ILE A 14 -9.22 -7.77 1.41
N ASP A 15 -10.21 -8.45 1.99
CA ASP A 15 -11.47 -8.74 1.33
C ASP A 15 -12.19 -7.45 0.93
N LEU A 16 -12.26 -6.51 1.85
CA LEU A 16 -12.90 -5.22 1.63
C LEU A 16 -12.26 -4.43 0.48
N LEU A 17 -10.94 -4.26 0.54
CA LEU A 17 -10.21 -3.45 -0.43
C LEU A 17 -10.11 -4.14 -1.79
N GLN A 18 -9.88 -5.44 -1.80
CA GLN A 18 -9.79 -6.19 -3.04
C GLN A 18 -11.12 -6.11 -3.81
N ARG A 19 -12.23 -6.31 -3.10
CA ARG A 19 -13.56 -6.24 -3.70
C ARG A 19 -13.86 -4.84 -4.24
N LYS A 20 -13.62 -3.83 -3.42
CA LYS A 20 -13.93 -2.45 -3.79
C LYS A 20 -13.10 -1.98 -5.00
N LEU A 21 -11.80 -2.24 -4.97
CA LEU A 21 -10.91 -1.78 -6.04
C LEU A 21 -11.13 -2.57 -7.33
N THR A 22 -11.44 -3.86 -7.24
CA THR A 22 -11.77 -4.66 -8.41
C THR A 22 -13.03 -4.12 -9.09
N GLN A 23 -14.02 -3.71 -8.31
CA GLN A 23 -15.24 -3.10 -8.85
C GLN A 23 -14.95 -1.82 -9.64
N GLU A 24 -13.88 -1.12 -9.25
CA GLU A 24 -13.49 0.14 -9.90
C GLU A 24 -12.61 -0.09 -11.14
N GLY A 25 -12.33 -1.33 -11.48
CA GLY A 25 -11.59 -1.68 -12.69
C GLY A 25 -10.10 -1.88 -12.51
N TYR A 26 -9.62 -2.00 -11.27
CA TYR A 26 -8.19 -2.25 -11.02
C TYR A 26 -7.90 -3.74 -10.93
N GLU A 27 -6.69 -4.12 -11.32
CA GLU A 27 -6.20 -5.49 -11.15
C GLU A 27 -5.43 -5.53 -9.82
N ILE A 28 -5.87 -6.39 -8.90
CA ILE A 28 -5.34 -6.42 -7.54
C ILE A 28 -4.51 -7.68 -7.30
N SER A 29 -3.27 -7.49 -6.82
CA SER A 29 -2.44 -8.58 -6.30
C SER A 29 -2.35 -8.39 -4.78
N VAL A 30 -2.35 -9.48 -4.03
CA VAL A 30 -2.31 -9.43 -2.57
C VAL A 30 -1.13 -10.22 -2.05
N THR A 31 -0.39 -9.62 -1.11
CA THR A 31 0.64 -10.32 -0.33
C THR A 31 0.40 -10.01 1.14
N ARG A 32 0.88 -10.86 2.03
CA ARG A 32 0.54 -10.79 3.45
C ARG A 32 1.71 -10.45 4.38
N ASP A 33 2.88 -10.22 3.82
CA ASP A 33 4.04 -9.73 4.57
C ASP A 33 4.95 -8.92 3.67
N GLY A 34 5.90 -8.21 4.27
CA GLY A 34 6.76 -7.30 3.54
C GLY A 34 7.76 -7.98 2.61
N GLU A 35 8.26 -9.16 3.00
CA GLU A 35 9.21 -9.90 2.16
C GLU A 35 8.54 -10.34 0.86
N GLU A 36 7.35 -10.94 1.00
CA GLU A 36 6.56 -11.37 -0.15
C GLU A 36 6.15 -10.16 -0.99
N GLY A 37 5.81 -9.04 -0.33
CA GLY A 37 5.47 -7.80 -1.00
C GLY A 37 6.58 -7.28 -1.89
N LEU A 38 7.81 -7.25 -1.38
CA LEU A 38 8.96 -6.80 -2.18
C LEU A 38 9.21 -7.70 -3.38
N LYS A 39 9.11 -9.01 -3.19
CA LYS A 39 9.26 -9.96 -4.28
C LYS A 39 8.21 -9.75 -5.36
N THR A 40 6.96 -9.64 -4.94
CA THR A 40 5.82 -9.49 -5.86
C THR A 40 5.87 -8.16 -6.61
N MET A 41 6.27 -7.05 -5.95
CA MET A 41 6.32 -5.77 -6.64
C MET A 41 7.37 -5.78 -7.77
N ARG A 42 8.43 -6.57 -7.63
CA ARG A 42 9.41 -6.72 -8.70
C ARG A 42 8.86 -7.57 -9.86
N GLU A 43 8.01 -8.53 -9.55
CA GLU A 43 7.43 -9.44 -10.56
C GLU A 43 6.31 -8.78 -11.35
N VAL A 44 5.40 -8.05 -10.69
CA VAL A 44 4.19 -7.52 -11.34
C VAL A 44 4.29 -6.05 -11.74
N SER A 45 5.27 -5.32 -11.25
CA SER A 45 5.45 -3.89 -11.53
C SER A 45 4.15 -3.11 -11.34
N PRO A 46 3.63 -3.03 -10.10
CA PRO A 46 2.34 -2.38 -9.87
C PRO A 46 2.43 -0.87 -10.12
N ASP A 47 1.29 -0.28 -10.42
CA ASP A 47 1.17 1.16 -10.61
C ASP A 47 1.03 1.89 -9.27
N LEU A 48 0.61 1.18 -8.23
CA LEU A 48 0.44 1.73 -6.89
C LEU A 48 0.49 0.61 -5.86
N ILE A 49 0.98 0.92 -4.67
CA ILE A 49 1.03 -0.02 -3.54
C ILE A 49 0.20 0.52 -2.39
N LEU A 50 -0.69 -0.32 -1.85
CA LEU A 50 -1.37 -0.08 -0.58
C LEU A 50 -0.64 -0.92 0.45
N LEU A 51 -0.09 -0.30 1.48
CA LEU A 51 0.87 -0.92 2.38
C LEU A 51 0.50 -0.75 3.84
N ASP A 52 0.31 -1.87 4.53
CA ASP A 52 0.15 -1.87 5.99
C ASP A 52 1.52 -1.72 6.65
N ILE A 53 1.55 -1.15 7.84
CA ILE A 53 2.78 -0.92 8.59
C ILE A 53 3.17 -2.13 9.44
N ILE A 54 2.20 -2.72 10.15
CA ILE A 54 2.49 -3.82 11.09
C ILE A 54 2.12 -5.15 10.47
N MET A 55 3.15 -5.91 10.09
CA MET A 55 2.98 -7.21 9.44
C MET A 55 4.08 -8.16 9.92
N PRO A 56 3.85 -9.49 9.81
CA PRO A 56 4.91 -10.45 10.14
C PRO A 56 6.08 -10.35 9.17
N LYS A 57 7.22 -10.84 9.58
CA LYS A 57 8.50 -10.93 8.86
C LYS A 57 9.11 -9.57 8.57
N MET A 58 8.44 -8.72 7.82
CA MET A 58 8.96 -7.39 7.48
C MET A 58 7.80 -6.42 7.47
N GLY A 59 7.89 -5.35 8.25
CA GLY A 59 6.84 -4.33 8.34
C GLY A 59 6.93 -3.30 7.22
N GLY A 60 5.92 -2.42 7.17
CA GLY A 60 5.79 -1.44 6.09
C GLY A 60 6.93 -0.45 5.99
N PHE A 61 7.46 0.04 7.10
CA PHE A 61 8.59 0.97 7.05
C PHE A 61 9.84 0.31 6.46
N GLU A 62 10.07 -0.95 6.82
CA GLU A 62 11.20 -1.70 6.25
C GLU A 62 11.01 -1.93 4.75
N VAL A 63 9.79 -2.20 4.31
CA VAL A 63 9.47 -2.33 2.89
C VAL A 63 9.83 -1.03 2.16
N MET A 64 9.40 0.11 2.71
CA MET A 64 9.69 1.40 2.09
C MET A 64 11.19 1.72 2.06
N GLU A 65 11.92 1.35 3.13
CA GLU A 65 13.37 1.53 3.15
C GLU A 65 14.04 0.72 2.04
N GLU A 66 13.60 -0.52 1.83
CA GLU A 66 14.14 -1.34 0.75
C GLU A 66 13.77 -0.80 -0.62
N MET A 67 12.56 -0.27 -0.77
CA MET A 67 12.15 0.36 -2.04
C MET A 67 13.03 1.56 -2.39
N GLN A 68 13.44 2.34 -1.39
CA GLN A 68 14.28 3.51 -1.63
C GLN A 68 15.65 3.15 -2.19
N LYS A 69 16.12 1.94 -1.97
CA LYS A 69 17.41 1.46 -2.48
C LYS A 69 17.34 1.00 -3.95
N ASP A 70 16.15 0.91 -4.52
CA ASP A 70 15.92 0.40 -5.87
C ASP A 70 15.35 1.50 -6.75
N LYS A 71 16.04 1.82 -7.85
CA LYS A 71 15.66 2.92 -8.74
C LYS A 71 14.26 2.79 -9.32
N GLU A 72 13.86 1.57 -9.63
CA GLU A 72 12.53 1.33 -10.20
C GLU A 72 11.45 1.30 -9.14
N LEU A 73 11.69 0.61 -8.01
CA LEU A 73 10.70 0.47 -6.96
C LEU A 73 10.37 1.80 -6.28
N LYS A 74 11.35 2.67 -6.09
CA LYS A 74 11.11 3.94 -5.41
C LYS A 74 10.20 4.88 -6.19
N LYS A 75 9.97 4.62 -7.47
CA LYS A 75 9.05 5.42 -8.30
C LYS A 75 7.60 5.06 -8.10
N ILE A 76 7.32 3.87 -7.54
CA ILE A 76 5.95 3.40 -7.35
C ILE A 76 5.29 4.17 -6.21
N PRO A 77 4.15 4.84 -6.43
CA PRO A 77 3.47 5.55 -5.35
C PRO A 77 2.93 4.59 -4.30
N VAL A 78 3.10 4.96 -3.03
CA VAL A 78 2.66 4.16 -1.88
C VAL A 78 1.65 4.95 -1.07
N ILE A 79 0.53 4.30 -0.74
CA ILE A 79 -0.43 4.80 0.24
C ILE A 79 -0.33 3.87 1.44
N ILE A 80 -0.06 4.44 2.62
CA ILE A 80 -0.01 3.67 3.86
C ILE A 80 -1.41 3.47 4.41
N ILE A 81 -1.68 2.26 4.90
CA ILE A 81 -2.92 1.94 5.62
C ILE A 81 -2.50 1.42 6.99
N SER A 82 -2.93 2.07 8.06
CA SER A 82 -2.47 1.74 9.41
C SER A 82 -3.57 1.96 10.44
N ASN A 83 -3.48 1.27 11.57
CA ASN A 83 -4.36 1.51 12.72
C ASN A 83 -3.93 2.76 13.50
N SER A 84 -2.76 3.30 13.21
CA SER A 84 -2.18 4.44 13.91
C SER A 84 -2.14 5.68 13.02
N GLY A 85 -2.32 6.85 13.63
CA GLY A 85 -2.16 8.15 12.97
C GLY A 85 -1.16 9.03 13.69
N GLN A 86 -0.15 8.43 14.35
CA GLN A 86 0.86 9.18 15.10
C GLN A 86 1.65 10.09 14.15
N PRO A 87 1.75 11.41 14.48
CA PRO A 87 2.47 12.36 13.61
C PRO A 87 3.89 11.96 13.28
N VAL A 88 4.62 11.34 14.22
CA VAL A 88 6.00 10.94 14.01
C VAL A 88 6.09 9.80 12.98
N GLU A 89 5.11 8.91 12.96
CA GLU A 89 5.06 7.82 11.99
C GLU A 89 4.68 8.33 10.59
N ILE A 90 3.72 9.24 10.54
CA ILE A 90 3.29 9.86 9.28
C ILE A 90 4.46 10.62 8.67
N ASP A 91 5.19 11.38 9.49
CA ASP A 91 6.37 12.12 9.04
C ASP A 91 7.45 11.18 8.49
N ARG A 92 7.70 10.07 9.19
CA ARG A 92 8.67 9.06 8.73
C ARG A 92 8.26 8.48 7.37
N ALA A 93 6.98 8.16 7.20
CA ALA A 93 6.47 7.61 5.94
C ALA A 93 6.64 8.62 4.81
N GLN A 94 6.33 9.90 5.06
CA GLN A 94 6.49 10.95 4.06
C GLN A 94 7.93 11.11 3.62
N LYS A 95 8.87 11.05 4.57
CA LYS A 95 10.30 11.12 4.27
C LYS A 95 10.78 9.92 3.45
N LEU A 96 10.12 8.77 3.62
CA LEU A 96 10.41 7.58 2.83
C LEU A 96 9.66 7.57 1.49
N GLY A 97 8.87 8.60 1.21
CA GLY A 97 8.22 8.75 -0.09
C GLY A 97 6.74 8.38 -0.17
N ALA A 98 6.11 8.07 0.96
CA ALA A 98 4.67 7.77 0.94
C ALA A 98 3.88 8.97 0.46
N LYS A 99 2.88 8.73 -0.36
CA LYS A 99 2.03 9.77 -0.94
C LYS A 99 0.84 10.11 -0.08
N ASP A 100 0.36 9.15 0.74
CA ASP A 100 -0.78 9.38 1.60
C ASP A 100 -0.79 8.37 2.75
N TRP A 101 -1.63 8.62 3.74
CA TRP A 101 -1.77 7.78 4.93
C TRP A 101 -3.25 7.68 5.29
N LEU A 102 -3.77 6.46 5.41
CA LEU A 102 -5.14 6.20 5.80
C LEU A 102 -5.17 5.42 7.12
N ILE A 103 -6.06 5.81 8.02
CA ILE A 103 -6.22 5.13 9.30
C ILE A 103 -7.36 4.12 9.17
N LYS A 104 -7.07 2.83 9.40
CA LYS A 104 -7.98 1.71 9.13
C LYS A 104 -9.36 1.85 9.72
N ILE A 105 -9.48 2.38 10.93
CA ILE A 105 -10.78 2.50 11.61
C ILE A 105 -11.53 3.78 11.25
N GLU A 106 -10.95 4.68 10.47
CA GLU A 106 -11.53 5.99 10.17
C GLU A 106 -11.93 6.17 8.72
N PHE A 107 -11.28 5.48 7.79
CA PHE A 107 -11.58 5.70 6.38
C PHE A 107 -12.78 4.89 5.93
N ASP A 108 -13.42 5.39 4.87
CA ASP A 108 -14.44 4.65 4.17
C ASP A 108 -13.81 4.10 2.86
N PRO A 109 -14.27 2.94 2.37
CA PRO A 109 -13.69 2.35 1.15
C PRO A 109 -13.68 3.27 -0.06
N GLN A 110 -14.67 4.18 -0.18
CA GLN A 110 -14.71 5.15 -1.27
C GLN A 110 -13.55 6.13 -1.18
N GLU A 111 -13.10 6.47 0.02
CA GLU A 111 -11.97 7.36 0.22
C GLU A 111 -10.68 6.74 -0.36
N VAL A 112 -10.51 5.43 -0.19
CA VAL A 112 -9.36 4.73 -0.78
C VAL A 112 -9.41 4.83 -2.30
N VAL A 113 -10.58 4.59 -2.89
CA VAL A 113 -10.78 4.70 -4.34
C VAL A 113 -10.40 6.09 -4.84
N GLU A 114 -10.86 7.13 -4.15
CA GLU A 114 -10.59 8.51 -4.54
C GLU A 114 -9.09 8.83 -4.50
N LYS A 115 -8.40 8.37 -3.45
CA LYS A 115 -6.97 8.60 -3.33
C LYS A 115 -6.17 7.83 -4.38
N VAL A 116 -6.58 6.61 -4.69
CA VAL A 116 -5.96 5.82 -5.75
C VAL A 116 -6.14 6.53 -7.09
N LYS A 117 -7.36 6.95 -7.41
CA LYS A 117 -7.65 7.64 -8.68
C LYS A 117 -6.88 8.94 -8.82
N LYS A 118 -6.69 9.65 -7.73
CA LYS A 118 -5.92 10.89 -7.72
C LYS A 118 -4.47 10.66 -8.12
N LEU A 119 -3.90 9.53 -7.73
CA LEU A 119 -2.49 9.23 -8.00
C LEU A 119 -2.25 8.54 -9.34
N ILE A 120 -3.12 7.64 -9.76
CA ILE A 120 -2.87 6.85 -10.96
C ILE A 120 -4.03 6.82 -11.96
N GLY A 121 -5.14 7.44 -11.63
CA GLY A 121 -6.31 7.41 -12.49
C GLY A 121 -7.06 6.08 -12.35
#